data_4a8ab9eb44f9e3880a657a3b76912dc3
#
_entry.id   4a8ab9eb44f9e3880a657a3b76912dc3
#
_cell.length_a   1.000
_cell.length_b   1.000
_cell.length_c   1.000
_cell.angle_alpha   90.00
_cell.angle_beta   90.00
_cell.angle_gamma   90.00
#
_symmetry.space_group_name_H-M   'P 1'
#
loop_
_entity.id
_entity.type
_entity.pdbx_description
1 polymer ?
#
loop_
_entity_poly.entity_id
_entity_poly.type
_entity_poly.pdbx_seq_one_letter_code
_entity_poly.pdbx_strand_id
1 'polypeptide(L)'
;MSLKSKITEDMKAAMRAKDAARLSAIRLLLAGIKQREVDERKELTDADVTSVLEKMIKQRRESIAQYEKAARQDLADAEKFELGVLSGYLPQQMSDAEVQQEVQKAISESGASGVKDMGKVMGVLKARLAGKADMGKVSNLVKTKLSG
;
A
#
# COMPACT_ATOMS: atom_id res chain seq x y z
N MET A 1 -6.48 -1.35 -19.74
CA MET A 1 -5.41 -0.37 -19.52
C MET A 1 -4.61 -0.79 -18.29
N SER A 2 -3.30 -0.81 -18.40
CA SER A 2 -2.44 -1.14 -17.26
C SER A 2 -2.46 -0.03 -16.20
N LEU A 3 -2.12 -0.37 -14.98
CA LEU A 3 -2.02 0.61 -13.89
C LEU A 3 -0.99 1.70 -14.23
N LYS A 4 0.16 1.32 -14.77
CA LYS A 4 1.18 2.27 -15.22
C LYS A 4 0.65 3.22 -16.29
N SER A 5 -0.13 2.72 -17.25
CA SER A 5 -0.75 3.56 -18.28
C SER A 5 -1.75 4.54 -17.69
N LYS A 6 -2.56 4.09 -16.73
CA LYS A 6 -3.51 4.95 -16.03
C LYS A 6 -2.78 6.08 -15.29
N ILE A 7 -1.72 5.76 -14.58
CA ILE A 7 -0.91 6.76 -13.87
C ILE A 7 -0.33 7.79 -14.84
N THR A 8 0.17 7.33 -15.99
CA THR A 8 0.71 8.20 -17.03
C THR A 8 -0.36 9.13 -17.61
N GLU A 9 -1.56 8.61 -17.87
CA GLU A 9 -2.68 9.43 -18.34
C GLU A 9 -3.11 10.45 -17.29
N ASP A 10 -3.13 10.07 -16.02
CA ASP A 10 -3.46 10.98 -14.93
C ASP A 10 -2.40 12.10 -14.78
N MET A 11 -1.12 11.78 -15.05
CA MET A 11 -0.07 12.80 -15.11
C MET A 11 -0.38 13.85 -16.17
N LYS A 12 -0.74 13.40 -17.37
CA LYS A 12 -1.08 14.31 -18.48
C LYS A 12 -2.31 15.15 -18.12
N ALA A 13 -3.32 14.54 -17.48
CA ALA A 13 -4.51 15.26 -17.05
C ALA A 13 -4.18 16.34 -16.01
N ALA A 14 -3.31 16.04 -15.06
CA ALA A 14 -2.86 17.01 -14.06
C ALA A 14 -2.07 18.17 -14.69
N MET A 15 -1.27 17.88 -15.71
CA MET A 15 -0.58 18.91 -16.49
C MET A 15 -1.57 19.83 -17.18
N ARG A 16 -2.57 19.28 -17.84
CA ARG A 16 -3.60 20.07 -18.54
C ARG A 16 -4.42 20.92 -17.57
N ALA A 17 -4.71 20.36 -16.40
CA ALA A 17 -5.47 21.06 -15.36
C ALA A 17 -4.63 22.08 -14.58
N LYS A 18 -3.32 22.10 -14.78
CA LYS A 18 -2.37 22.94 -14.04
C LYS A 18 -2.42 22.67 -12.53
N ASP A 19 -2.69 21.41 -12.16
CA ASP A 19 -2.71 20.96 -10.77
C ASP A 19 -1.28 20.57 -10.36
N ALA A 20 -0.51 21.54 -9.93
CA ALA A 20 0.92 21.37 -9.66
C ALA A 20 1.19 20.34 -8.54
N ALA A 21 0.40 20.36 -7.47
CA ALA A 21 0.59 19.45 -6.33
C ALA A 21 0.34 18.00 -6.72
N ARG A 22 -0.75 17.77 -7.45
CA ARG A 22 -1.09 16.43 -7.93
C ARG A 22 -0.09 15.93 -8.95
N LEU A 23 0.32 16.79 -9.88
CA LEU A 23 1.34 16.48 -10.88
C LEU A 23 2.66 16.07 -10.23
N SER A 24 3.09 16.81 -9.21
CA SER A 24 4.32 16.50 -8.48
C SER A 24 4.26 15.13 -7.82
N ALA A 25 3.15 14.80 -7.16
CA ALA A 25 2.94 13.49 -6.52
C ALA A 25 2.99 12.36 -7.54
N ILE A 26 2.31 12.52 -8.68
CA ILE A 26 2.28 11.51 -9.74
C ILE A 26 3.66 11.33 -10.37
N ARG A 27 4.40 12.41 -10.58
CA ARG A 27 5.76 12.34 -11.13
C ARG A 27 6.71 11.58 -10.21
N LEU A 28 6.59 11.77 -8.90
CA LEU A 28 7.39 11.02 -7.93
C LEU A 28 7.08 9.51 -8.01
N LEU A 29 5.80 9.16 -8.17
CA LEU A 29 5.40 7.77 -8.34
C LEU A 29 5.98 7.18 -9.63
N LEU A 30 5.88 7.88 -10.74
CA LEU A 30 6.44 7.43 -12.02
C LEU A 30 7.96 7.29 -11.96
N ALA A 31 8.63 8.19 -11.25
CA ALA A 31 10.07 8.10 -11.04
C ALA A 31 10.44 6.83 -10.26
N GLY A 32 9.68 6.49 -9.23
CA GLY A 32 9.88 5.26 -8.46
C GLY A 32 9.66 4.00 -9.31
N ILE A 33 8.64 4.01 -10.15
CA ILE A 33 8.38 2.91 -11.10
C ILE A 33 9.54 2.77 -12.07
N LYS A 34 9.96 3.88 -12.67
CA LYS A 34 11.07 3.90 -13.63
C LYS A 34 12.37 3.40 -13.02
N GLN A 35 12.67 3.83 -11.80
CA GLN A 35 13.88 3.40 -11.10
C GLN A 35 13.90 1.90 -10.92
N ARG A 36 12.79 1.32 -10.51
CA ARG A 36 12.68 -0.13 -10.34
C ARG A 36 12.80 -0.87 -11.67
N GLU A 37 12.21 -0.32 -12.75
CA GLU A 37 12.35 -0.90 -14.09
C GLU A 37 13.81 -0.95 -14.54
N VAL A 38 14.55 0.13 -14.26
CA VAL A 38 15.99 0.20 -14.59
C VAL A 38 16.77 -0.81 -13.76
N ASP A 39 16.52 -0.88 -12.46
CA ASP A 39 17.25 -1.76 -11.54
C ASP A 39 17.00 -3.23 -11.84
N GLU A 40 15.76 -3.60 -12.15
CA GLU A 40 15.38 -4.99 -12.44
C GLU A 40 15.45 -5.34 -13.93
N ARG A 41 15.72 -4.37 -14.78
CA ARG A 41 15.83 -4.53 -16.25
C ARG A 41 14.61 -5.20 -16.87
N LYS A 42 13.42 -4.78 -16.42
CA LYS A 42 12.14 -5.27 -16.93
C LYS A 42 11.07 -4.20 -16.84
N GLU A 43 10.01 -4.35 -17.64
CA GLU A 43 8.81 -3.55 -17.49
C GLU A 43 8.00 -4.09 -16.33
N LEU A 44 7.49 -3.20 -15.46
CA LEU A 44 6.74 -3.59 -14.28
C LEU A 44 5.31 -3.99 -14.64
N THR A 45 4.84 -5.08 -14.02
CA THR A 45 3.43 -5.49 -14.09
C THR A 45 2.60 -4.67 -13.10
N ASP A 46 1.27 -4.80 -13.15
CA ASP A 46 0.38 -4.14 -12.21
C ASP A 46 0.71 -4.54 -10.76
N ALA A 47 1.03 -5.80 -10.52
CA ALA A 47 1.44 -6.28 -9.20
C ALA A 47 2.73 -5.59 -8.72
N ASP A 48 3.70 -5.42 -9.61
CA ASP A 48 4.94 -4.73 -9.31
C ASP A 48 4.69 -3.25 -8.98
N VAL A 49 3.82 -2.59 -9.74
CA VAL A 49 3.46 -1.18 -9.51
C VAL A 49 2.75 -1.04 -8.17
N THR A 50 1.87 -1.97 -7.83
CA THR A 50 1.21 -2.00 -6.52
C THR A 50 2.23 -2.12 -5.39
N SER A 51 3.26 -2.94 -5.57
CA SER A 51 4.36 -3.08 -4.59
C SER A 51 5.13 -1.77 -4.40
N VAL A 52 5.40 -1.05 -5.49
CA VAL A 52 6.05 0.28 -5.42
C VAL A 52 5.16 1.25 -4.65
N LEU A 53 3.85 1.26 -4.93
CA LEU A 53 2.88 2.10 -4.24
C LEU A 53 2.85 1.83 -2.73
N GLU A 54 2.80 0.57 -2.34
CA GLU A 54 2.77 0.18 -0.93
C GLU A 54 4.01 0.68 -0.18
N LYS A 55 5.17 0.54 -0.79
CA LYS A 55 6.43 1.01 -0.21
C LYS A 55 6.43 2.53 -0.06
N MET A 56 6.01 3.25 -1.09
CA MET A 56 5.94 4.72 -1.05
C MET A 56 4.94 5.20 -0.01
N ILE A 57 3.78 4.56 0.09
CA ILE A 57 2.76 4.89 1.09
C ILE A 57 3.31 4.69 2.50
N LYS A 58 4.00 3.60 2.75
CA LYS A 58 4.64 3.35 4.04
C LYS A 58 5.64 4.46 4.39
N GLN A 59 6.48 4.84 3.43
CA GLN A 59 7.45 5.92 3.61
C GLN A 59 6.76 7.26 3.93
N ARG A 60 5.64 7.56 3.26
CA ARG A 60 4.88 8.79 3.51
C ARG A 60 4.26 8.79 4.91
N ARG A 61 3.73 7.66 5.37
CA ARG A 61 3.18 7.55 6.72
C ARG A 61 4.25 7.77 7.79
N GLU A 62 5.43 7.22 7.58
CA GLU A 62 6.56 7.42 8.50
C GLU A 62 6.99 8.89 8.54
N SER A 63 7.08 9.55 7.37
CA SER A 63 7.42 10.97 7.28
C SER A 63 6.38 11.85 7.97
N ILE A 64 5.09 11.58 7.76
CA ILE A 64 3.99 12.31 8.39
C ILE A 64 4.12 12.22 9.93
N ALA A 65 4.34 11.02 10.46
CA ALA A 65 4.50 10.83 11.90
C ALA A 65 5.66 11.65 12.47
N GLN A 66 6.79 11.68 11.76
CA GLN A 66 7.96 12.45 12.17
C GLN A 66 7.71 13.96 12.13
N TYR A 67 7.06 14.46 11.08
CA TYR A 67 6.73 15.88 10.97
C TYR A 67 5.73 16.31 12.05
N GLU A 68 4.75 15.49 12.36
CA GLU A 68 3.80 15.77 13.42
C GLU A 68 4.48 15.83 14.79
N LYS A 69 5.42 14.92 15.06
CA LYS A 69 6.23 14.96 16.29
C LYS A 69 7.08 16.22 16.38
N ALA A 70 7.55 16.72 15.26
CA ALA A 70 8.37 17.94 15.19
C ALA A 70 7.52 19.22 15.15
N ALA A 71 6.21 19.11 15.28
CA ALA A 71 5.26 20.22 15.18
C ALA A 71 5.34 20.97 13.83
N ARG A 72 5.70 20.24 12.77
CA ARG A 72 5.76 20.79 11.41
C ARG A 72 4.54 20.34 10.63
N GLN A 73 3.38 20.88 11.03
CA GLN A 73 2.11 20.53 10.41
C GLN A 73 2.05 20.88 8.92
N ASP A 74 2.73 21.93 8.50
CA ASP A 74 2.85 22.34 7.10
C ASP A 74 3.45 21.24 6.23
N LEU A 75 4.53 20.60 6.70
CA LEU A 75 5.18 19.50 5.98
C LEU A 75 4.37 18.20 6.08
N ALA A 76 3.75 17.96 7.23
CA ALA A 76 2.88 16.80 7.40
C ALA A 76 1.69 16.85 6.44
N ASP A 77 1.07 18.01 6.27
CA ASP A 77 -0.09 18.19 5.39
C ASP A 77 0.28 17.96 3.92
N ALA A 78 1.46 18.43 3.49
CA ALA A 78 1.95 18.19 2.14
C ALA A 78 2.13 16.69 1.87
N GLU A 79 2.70 15.96 2.82
CA GLU A 79 2.87 14.51 2.72
C GLU A 79 1.53 13.77 2.74
N LYS A 80 0.56 14.24 3.51
CA LYS A 80 -0.80 13.68 3.56
C LYS A 80 -1.50 13.81 2.20
N PHE A 81 -1.30 14.93 1.52
CA PHE A 81 -1.84 15.11 0.18
C PHE A 81 -1.27 14.08 -0.78
N GLU A 82 0.06 13.91 -0.78
CA GLU A 82 0.73 12.90 -1.60
C GLU A 82 0.24 11.49 -1.28
N LEU A 83 0.09 11.18 0.00
CA LEU A 83 -0.45 9.91 0.47
C LEU A 83 -1.83 9.63 -0.13
N GLY A 84 -2.70 10.65 -0.15
CA GLY A 84 -4.04 10.53 -0.73
C GLY A 84 -4.00 10.22 -2.22
N VAL A 85 -3.11 10.86 -2.97
CA VAL A 85 -2.94 10.61 -4.40
C VAL A 85 -2.46 9.17 -4.64
N LEU A 86 -1.45 8.74 -3.92
CA LEU A 86 -0.89 7.39 -4.06
C LEU A 86 -1.91 6.31 -3.69
N SER A 87 -2.64 6.52 -2.60
CA SER A 87 -3.64 5.56 -2.11
C SER A 87 -4.77 5.34 -3.11
N GLY A 88 -5.08 6.34 -3.93
CA GLY A 88 -6.11 6.24 -4.96
C GLY A 88 -5.80 5.20 -6.03
N TYR A 89 -4.55 4.79 -6.18
CA TYR A 89 -4.14 3.78 -7.15
C TYR A 89 -4.11 2.36 -6.60
N LEU A 90 -4.22 2.19 -5.29
CA LEU A 90 -4.28 0.85 -4.71
C LEU A 90 -5.65 0.23 -4.97
N PRO A 91 -5.73 -1.12 -5.02
CA PRO A 91 -7.02 -1.81 -4.99
C PRO A 91 -7.82 -1.33 -3.78
N GLN A 92 -9.15 -1.42 -3.88
CA GLN A 92 -10.02 -0.99 -2.80
C GLN A 92 -9.57 -1.62 -1.47
N GLN A 93 -9.31 -0.78 -0.48
CA GLN A 93 -8.88 -1.24 0.83
C GLN A 93 -10.04 -1.86 1.59
N MET A 94 -9.76 -2.96 2.30
CA MET A 94 -10.74 -3.63 3.13
C MET A 94 -10.89 -2.89 4.47
N SER A 95 -12.11 -2.84 5.00
CA SER A 95 -12.36 -2.32 6.33
C SER A 95 -11.77 -3.24 7.39
N ASP A 96 -11.58 -2.74 8.62
CA ASP A 96 -11.07 -3.56 9.73
C ASP A 96 -11.96 -4.77 9.99
N ALA A 97 -13.28 -4.61 9.89
CA ALA A 97 -14.23 -5.71 10.06
C ALA A 97 -14.04 -6.78 8.97
N GLU A 98 -13.87 -6.38 7.72
CA GLU A 98 -13.63 -7.30 6.62
C GLU A 98 -12.30 -8.04 6.79
N VAL A 99 -11.26 -7.34 7.23
CA VAL A 99 -9.94 -7.94 7.50
C VAL A 99 -10.06 -9.00 8.60
N GLN A 100 -10.78 -8.70 9.69
CA GLN A 100 -10.99 -9.65 10.78
C GLN A 100 -11.73 -10.90 10.32
N GLN A 101 -12.73 -10.75 9.47
CA GLN A 101 -13.47 -11.86 8.88
C GLN A 101 -12.55 -12.75 8.04
N GLU A 102 -11.71 -12.14 7.21
CA GLU A 102 -10.76 -12.90 6.38
C GLU A 102 -9.71 -13.61 7.22
N VAL A 103 -9.23 -12.99 8.29
CA VAL A 103 -8.29 -13.61 9.23
C VAL A 103 -8.93 -14.83 9.89
N GLN A 104 -10.15 -14.70 10.41
CA GLN A 104 -10.87 -15.78 11.04
C GLN A 104 -11.12 -16.95 10.06
N LYS A 105 -11.52 -16.61 8.84
CA LYS A 105 -11.75 -17.59 7.77
C LYS A 105 -10.48 -18.36 7.43
N ALA A 106 -9.35 -17.65 7.30
CA ALA A 106 -8.06 -18.27 6.99
C ALA A 106 -7.60 -19.22 8.11
N ILE A 107 -7.80 -18.83 9.37
CA ILE A 107 -7.49 -19.68 10.53
C ILE A 107 -8.33 -20.96 10.50
N SER A 108 -9.63 -20.84 10.26
CA SER A 108 -10.54 -21.99 10.18
C SER A 108 -10.19 -22.91 9.01
N GLU A 109 -9.94 -22.37 7.84
CA GLU A 109 -9.61 -23.15 6.64
C GLU A 109 -8.26 -23.87 6.74
N SER A 110 -7.28 -23.25 7.40
CA SER A 110 -5.94 -23.82 7.55
C SER A 110 -5.85 -24.88 8.66
N GLY A 111 -6.84 -24.93 9.56
CA GLY A 111 -6.80 -25.80 10.72
C GLY A 111 -5.78 -25.37 11.76
N ALA A 112 -5.37 -24.09 11.76
CA ALA A 112 -4.40 -23.57 12.70
C ALA A 112 -4.90 -23.64 14.14
N SER A 113 -4.04 -24.08 15.06
CA SER A 113 -4.38 -24.25 16.46
C SER A 113 -3.50 -23.45 17.42
N GLY A 114 -2.45 -22.79 16.91
CA GLY A 114 -1.54 -22.00 17.74
C GLY A 114 -0.58 -21.17 16.92
N VAL A 115 0.23 -20.37 17.61
CA VAL A 115 1.18 -19.44 16.99
C VAL A 115 2.17 -20.13 16.04
N LYS A 116 2.47 -21.40 16.30
CA LYS A 116 3.34 -22.20 15.42
C LYS A 116 2.80 -22.35 13.99
N ASP A 117 1.50 -22.18 13.81
CA ASP A 117 0.83 -22.28 12.51
C ASP A 117 0.70 -20.92 11.79
N MET A 118 1.26 -19.86 12.38
CA MET A 118 1.15 -18.50 11.86
C MET A 118 1.64 -18.38 10.41
N GLY A 119 2.77 -19.00 10.06
CA GLY A 119 3.30 -18.96 8.70
C GLY A 119 2.32 -19.52 7.66
N LYS A 120 1.60 -20.58 8.01
CA LYS A 120 0.59 -21.19 7.16
C LYS A 120 -0.59 -20.25 6.93
N VAL A 121 -1.11 -19.64 8.00
CA VAL A 121 -2.21 -18.68 7.93
C VAL A 121 -1.78 -17.44 7.13
N MET A 122 -0.59 -16.90 7.39
CA MET A 122 -0.08 -15.73 6.69
C MET A 122 0.14 -16.00 5.21
N GLY A 123 0.53 -17.20 4.83
CA GLY A 123 0.66 -17.59 3.42
C GLY A 123 -0.67 -17.47 2.68
N VAL A 124 -1.75 -17.92 3.29
CA VAL A 124 -3.10 -17.79 2.73
C VAL A 124 -3.52 -16.33 2.64
N LEU A 125 -3.31 -15.57 3.71
CA LEU A 125 -3.73 -14.16 3.79
C LEU A 125 -2.95 -13.27 2.83
N LYS A 126 -1.66 -13.50 2.64
CA LYS A 126 -0.86 -12.74 1.66
C LYS A 126 -1.45 -12.85 0.26
N ALA A 127 -1.87 -14.05 -0.14
CA ALA A 127 -2.47 -14.26 -1.46
C ALA A 127 -3.80 -13.52 -1.61
N ARG A 128 -4.60 -13.45 -0.55
CA ARG A 128 -5.94 -12.84 -0.59
C ARG A 128 -5.96 -11.34 -0.34
N LEU A 129 -5.07 -10.84 0.53
CA LEU A 129 -5.12 -9.46 1.03
C LEU A 129 -4.01 -8.56 0.50
N ALA A 130 -3.13 -9.06 -0.36
CA ALA A 130 -2.05 -8.25 -0.92
C ALA A 130 -2.59 -6.98 -1.58
N GLY A 131 -2.11 -5.82 -1.14
CA GLY A 131 -2.57 -4.53 -1.64
C GLY A 131 -3.93 -4.07 -1.13
N LYS A 132 -4.66 -4.90 -0.38
CA LYS A 132 -6.00 -4.57 0.14
C LYS A 132 -6.01 -4.24 1.62
N ALA A 133 -4.98 -4.62 2.34
CA ALA A 133 -4.84 -4.39 3.78
C ALA A 133 -3.38 -4.23 4.15
N ASP A 134 -3.11 -3.56 5.28
CA ASP A 134 -1.77 -3.46 5.85
C ASP A 134 -1.37 -4.81 6.43
N MET A 135 -0.40 -5.47 5.81
CA MET A 135 0.03 -6.81 6.23
C MET A 135 0.65 -6.85 7.63
N GLY A 136 1.19 -5.73 8.11
CA GLY A 136 1.67 -5.62 9.49
C GLY A 136 0.52 -5.74 10.50
N LYS A 137 -0.59 -5.05 10.23
CA LYS A 137 -1.81 -5.15 11.05
C LYS A 137 -2.42 -6.54 10.97
N VAL A 138 -2.44 -7.14 9.77
CA VAL A 138 -2.96 -8.50 9.56
C VAL A 138 -2.14 -9.49 10.39
N SER A 139 -0.82 -9.39 10.35
CA SER A 139 0.08 -10.24 11.14
C SER A 139 -0.21 -10.16 12.65
N ASN A 140 -0.41 -8.94 13.16
CA ASN A 140 -0.75 -8.74 14.57
C ASN A 140 -2.10 -9.37 14.93
N LEU A 141 -3.10 -9.25 14.06
CA LEU A 141 -4.41 -9.86 14.28
C LEU A 141 -4.32 -11.39 14.32
N VAL A 142 -3.57 -11.99 13.40
CA VAL A 142 -3.35 -13.44 13.36
C VAL A 142 -2.67 -13.90 14.65
N LYS A 143 -1.61 -13.23 15.05
CA LYS A 143 -0.87 -13.54 16.27
C LYS A 143 -1.79 -13.49 17.50
N THR A 144 -2.58 -12.44 17.62
CA THR A 144 -3.52 -12.26 18.73
C THR A 144 -4.55 -13.39 18.76
N LYS A 145 -5.12 -13.74 17.63
CA LYS A 145 -6.15 -14.80 17.54
C LYS A 145 -5.57 -16.19 17.82
N LEU A 146 -4.35 -16.47 17.38
CA LEU A 146 -3.71 -17.76 17.58
C LEU A 146 -3.14 -17.94 18.98
N SER A 147 -2.84 -16.86 19.67
CA SER A 147 -2.31 -16.90 21.04
C SER A 147 -3.41 -16.85 22.11
N GLY A 148 -4.62 -16.53 21.70
CA GLY A 148 -5.78 -16.38 22.60
C GLY A 148 -6.64 -17.66 22.78
#